data_5d1b22bbee833e12b16728ec16383116
#
_entry.id   5d1b22bbee833e12b16728ec16383116
#
_cell.length_a   1.000
_cell.length_b   1.000
_cell.length_c   1.000
_cell.angle_alpha   90.00
_cell.angle_beta   90.00
_cell.angle_gamma   90.00
#
_symmetry.space_group_name_H-M   'P 1'
#
loop_
_entity.id
_entity.type
_entity.pdbx_description
1 polymer ?
#
loop_
_entity_poly.entity_id
_entity_poly.type
_entity_poly.pdbx_seq_one_letter_code
_entity_poly.pdbx_strand_id
1 'polypeptide(L)'
;MNADRTARYAPLVLRVTLGALFIAHLYWKFAMLPGGLSRWWAGFASSGYPWFVPWYVFSAELAGAVLLIPGIRTRWVSLYALPMMLGATQFWAVRKGFYFTGAGAELPLVWSLLLVLQAMLGDGPYRLRLQRASTT
;
A
#
# COMPACT_ATOMS: atom_id res chain seq x y z
N MET A 1 -12.19 -26.45 -13.69
CA MET A 1 -11.92 -24.98 -13.71
C MET A 1 -10.58 -24.80 -14.40
N ASN A 2 -10.56 -24.09 -15.54
CA ASN A 2 -9.30 -23.88 -16.28
C ASN A 2 -8.39 -22.93 -15.50
N ALA A 3 -7.19 -23.39 -15.13
CA ALA A 3 -6.20 -22.61 -14.38
C ALA A 3 -5.92 -21.24 -15.04
N ASP A 4 -5.87 -21.19 -16.37
CA ASP A 4 -5.65 -19.94 -17.13
C ASP A 4 -6.79 -18.93 -16.97
N ARG A 5 -8.03 -19.40 -16.88
CA ARG A 5 -9.18 -18.51 -16.62
C ARG A 5 -9.13 -17.91 -15.21
N THR A 6 -8.73 -18.70 -14.23
CA THR A 6 -8.64 -18.25 -12.84
C THR A 6 -7.45 -17.31 -12.65
N ALA A 7 -6.29 -17.64 -13.23
CA ALA A 7 -5.07 -16.85 -13.12
C ALA A 7 -5.24 -15.40 -13.62
N ARG A 8 -6.06 -15.18 -14.65
CA ARG A 8 -6.31 -13.82 -15.17
C ARG A 8 -6.95 -12.86 -14.16
N TYR A 9 -7.64 -13.41 -13.13
CA TYR A 9 -8.28 -12.60 -12.09
C TYR A 9 -7.35 -12.33 -10.89
N ALA A 10 -6.19 -12.96 -10.82
CA ALA A 10 -5.25 -12.76 -9.70
C ALA A 10 -4.87 -11.28 -9.50
N PRO A 11 -4.51 -10.51 -10.56
CA PRO A 11 -4.21 -9.08 -10.37
C PRO A 11 -5.42 -8.28 -9.88
N LEU A 12 -6.63 -8.64 -10.28
CA LEU A 12 -7.85 -7.98 -9.79
C LEU A 12 -8.05 -8.21 -8.29
N VAL A 13 -7.99 -9.46 -7.86
CA VAL A 13 -8.16 -9.81 -6.44
C VAL A 13 -7.09 -9.13 -5.61
N LEU A 14 -5.85 -9.18 -6.07
CA LEU A 14 -4.72 -8.60 -5.33
C LEU A 14 -4.82 -7.08 -5.20
N ARG A 15 -5.12 -6.35 -6.28
CA ARG A 15 -5.23 -4.88 -6.22
C ARG A 15 -6.42 -4.41 -5.39
N VAL A 16 -7.56 -5.12 -5.44
CA VAL A 16 -8.71 -4.79 -4.60
C VAL A 16 -8.39 -5.04 -3.13
N THR A 17 -7.73 -6.15 -2.81
CA THR A 17 -7.29 -6.44 -1.44
C THR A 17 -6.30 -5.39 -0.93
N LEU A 18 -5.27 -5.07 -1.70
CA LEU A 18 -4.29 -4.05 -1.32
C LEU A 18 -4.93 -2.67 -1.15
N GLY A 19 -5.79 -2.28 -2.08
CA GLY A 19 -6.51 -1.00 -1.99
C GLY A 19 -7.41 -0.92 -0.75
N ALA A 20 -8.13 -1.98 -0.43
CA ALA A 20 -8.95 -2.06 0.78
C ALA A 20 -8.10 -1.96 2.06
N LEU A 21 -6.93 -2.59 2.08
CA LEU A 21 -6.00 -2.49 3.20
C LEU A 21 -5.44 -1.06 3.36
N PHE A 22 -5.12 -0.37 2.28
CA PHE A 22 -4.70 1.04 2.35
C PHE A 22 -5.83 1.94 2.86
N ILE A 23 -7.07 1.71 2.44
CA ILE A 23 -8.25 2.42 2.96
C ILE A 23 -8.37 2.17 4.48
N ALA A 24 -8.24 0.93 4.92
CA ALA A 24 -8.31 0.58 6.35
C ALA A 24 -7.21 1.28 7.17
N HIS A 25 -5.99 1.39 6.62
CA HIS A 25 -4.89 2.10 7.27
C HIS A 25 -5.12 3.61 7.38
N LEU A 26 -5.67 4.22 6.34
CA LEU A 26 -6.06 5.64 6.39
C LEU A 26 -7.20 5.85 7.40
N TYR A 27 -8.21 4.99 7.39
CA TYR A 27 -9.30 5.04 8.37
C TYR A 27 -8.79 4.96 9.80
N TRP A 28 -7.85 4.03 10.07
CA TRP A 28 -7.24 3.90 11.38
C TRP A 28 -6.58 5.21 11.84
N LYS A 29 -5.82 5.89 10.97
CA LYS A 29 -5.14 7.13 11.29
C LYS A 29 -6.10 8.28 11.61
N PHE A 30 -7.22 8.35 10.89
CA PHE A 30 -8.18 9.44 11.05
C PHE A 30 -9.17 9.20 12.19
N ALA A 31 -9.64 7.98 12.35
CA ALA A 31 -10.79 7.69 13.19
C ALA A 31 -10.47 6.86 14.44
N MET A 32 -9.47 5.98 14.39
CA MET A 32 -9.20 5.04 15.48
C MET A 32 -7.99 5.41 16.32
N LEU A 33 -6.99 6.06 15.76
CA LEU A 33 -5.80 6.46 16.50
C LEU A 33 -6.15 7.61 17.45
N PRO A 34 -5.90 7.47 18.78
CA PRO A 34 -6.07 8.58 19.71
C PRO A 34 -5.18 9.76 19.32
N GLY A 35 -5.78 10.93 19.12
CA GLY A 35 -5.08 12.12 18.59
C GLY A 35 -5.03 12.18 17.06
N GLY A 36 -5.53 11.17 16.35
CA GLY A 36 -5.72 11.18 14.92
C GLY A 36 -4.45 11.36 14.10
N LEU A 37 -4.60 11.96 12.93
CA LEU A 37 -3.52 12.19 11.98
C LEU A 37 -2.37 13.02 12.57
N SER A 38 -2.67 14.00 13.42
CA SER A 38 -1.65 14.83 14.05
C SER A 38 -0.70 14.02 14.93
N ARG A 39 -1.23 13.08 15.71
CA ARG A 39 -0.42 12.18 16.52
C ARG A 39 0.43 11.23 15.68
N TRP A 40 -0.15 10.68 14.62
CA TRP A 40 0.57 9.83 13.68
C TRP A 40 1.76 10.59 13.08
N TRP A 41 1.51 11.84 12.66
CA TRP A 41 2.52 12.71 12.06
C TRP A 41 3.66 13.04 13.06
N ALA A 42 3.29 13.41 14.28
CA ALA A 42 4.25 13.70 15.34
C ALA A 42 5.15 12.48 15.68
N GLY A 43 4.63 11.25 15.49
CA GLY A 43 5.38 10.02 15.69
C GLY A 43 6.61 9.91 14.80
N PHE A 44 6.58 10.44 13.59
CA PHE A 44 7.75 10.45 12.69
C PHE A 44 8.84 11.41 13.20
N ALA A 45 8.46 12.60 13.64
CA ALA A 45 9.41 13.56 14.18
C ALA A 45 10.08 13.02 15.45
N SER A 46 9.31 12.42 16.37
CA SER A 46 9.84 11.81 17.59
C SER A 46 10.72 10.58 17.32
N SER A 47 10.53 9.91 16.20
CA SER A 47 11.35 8.76 15.78
C SER A 47 12.61 9.17 15.01
N GLY A 48 12.84 10.46 14.80
CA GLY A 48 14.03 10.98 14.12
C GLY A 48 13.98 10.92 12.59
N TYR A 49 12.82 10.71 11.99
CA TYR A 49 12.67 10.72 10.53
C TYR A 49 12.68 12.14 9.95
N PRO A 50 13.23 12.33 8.73
CA PRO A 50 13.15 13.61 8.04
C PRO A 50 11.71 14.07 7.82
N TRP A 51 11.49 15.36 7.72
CA TRP A 51 10.18 16.00 7.58
C TRP A 51 9.35 15.51 6.37
N PHE A 52 10.02 15.08 5.29
CA PHE A 52 9.34 14.62 4.06
C PHE A 52 8.82 13.18 4.16
N VAL A 53 9.29 12.37 5.11
CA VAL A 53 8.90 10.95 5.23
C VAL A 53 7.42 10.78 5.50
N PRO A 54 6.80 11.47 6.47
CA PRO A 54 5.35 11.32 6.67
C PRO A 54 4.52 11.79 5.47
N TRP A 55 4.97 12.79 4.73
CA TRP A 55 4.33 13.20 3.47
C TRP A 55 4.37 12.09 2.42
N TYR A 56 5.53 11.47 2.25
CA TYR A 56 5.68 10.33 1.35
C TYR A 56 4.77 9.18 1.74
N VAL A 57 4.81 8.75 2.99
CA VAL A 57 3.99 7.63 3.51
C VAL A 57 2.50 7.91 3.30
N PHE A 58 2.04 9.08 3.69
CA PHE A 58 0.64 9.48 3.52
C PHE A 58 0.23 9.49 2.03
N SER A 59 1.06 10.05 1.16
CA SER A 59 0.78 10.09 -0.28
C SER A 59 0.75 8.70 -0.92
N ALA A 60 1.64 7.79 -0.50
CA ALA A 60 1.67 6.42 -0.98
C ALA A 60 0.42 5.62 -0.56
N GLU A 61 -0.01 5.76 0.67
CA GLU A 61 -1.24 5.13 1.16
C GLU A 61 -2.49 5.69 0.47
N LEU A 62 -2.54 7.00 0.27
CA LEU A 62 -3.65 7.65 -0.43
C LEU A 62 -3.71 7.19 -1.90
N ALA A 63 -2.58 7.13 -2.58
CA ALA A 63 -2.51 6.61 -3.94
C ALA A 63 -2.96 5.15 -4.01
N GLY A 64 -2.53 4.31 -3.08
CA GLY A 64 -2.97 2.92 -2.96
C GLY A 64 -4.46 2.79 -2.74
N ALA A 65 -5.03 3.59 -1.84
CA ALA A 65 -6.44 3.58 -1.51
C ALA A 65 -7.33 4.01 -2.70
N VAL A 66 -6.89 4.99 -3.47
CA VAL A 66 -7.69 5.59 -4.56
C VAL A 66 -7.49 4.89 -5.90
N LEU A 67 -6.28 4.44 -6.21
CA LEU A 67 -5.90 3.99 -7.57
C LEU A 67 -5.89 2.47 -7.75
N LEU A 68 -5.65 1.69 -6.69
CA LEU A 68 -5.54 0.24 -6.83
C LEU A 68 -6.89 -0.41 -7.12
N ILE A 69 -7.95 -0.05 -6.41
CA ILE A 69 -9.27 -0.67 -6.63
C ILE A 69 -9.77 -0.43 -8.05
N PRO A 70 -9.78 0.81 -8.59
CA PRO A 70 -10.17 1.02 -9.98
C PRO A 70 -9.16 0.46 -11.00
N GLY A 71 -7.96 0.11 -10.60
CA GLY A 71 -6.95 -0.47 -11.48
C GLY A 71 -6.24 0.55 -12.36
N ILE A 72 -5.97 1.73 -11.80
CA ILE A 72 -5.28 2.83 -12.51
C ILE A 72 -3.79 2.75 -12.19
N ARG A 73 -2.98 2.45 -13.23
CA ARG A 73 -1.51 2.39 -13.13
C ARG A 73 -0.99 1.60 -11.93
N THR A 74 -1.61 0.46 -11.65
CA THR A 74 -1.36 -0.34 -10.43
C THR A 74 0.11 -0.72 -10.26
N ARG A 75 0.82 -0.98 -11.34
CA ARG A 75 2.27 -1.26 -11.31
C ARG A 75 3.05 -0.11 -10.67
N TRP A 76 2.82 1.11 -11.11
CA TRP A 76 3.52 2.29 -10.62
C TRP A 76 3.12 2.65 -9.19
N VAL A 77 1.84 2.51 -8.85
CA VAL A 77 1.34 2.71 -7.49
C VAL A 77 1.98 1.70 -6.53
N SER A 78 2.07 0.44 -6.93
CA SER A 78 2.70 -0.62 -6.13
C SER A 78 4.19 -0.37 -5.92
N LEU A 79 4.92 0.02 -6.97
CA LEU A 79 6.34 0.37 -6.88
C LEU A 79 6.56 1.62 -6.02
N TYR A 80 5.65 2.59 -6.08
CA TYR A 80 5.72 3.79 -5.25
C TYR A 80 5.47 3.49 -3.76
N ALA A 81 4.57 2.57 -3.44
CA ALA A 81 4.27 2.16 -2.08
C ALA A 81 5.30 1.17 -1.50
N LEU A 82 6.04 0.46 -2.34
CA LEU A 82 6.96 -0.59 -1.91
C LEU A 82 8.05 -0.11 -0.94
N PRO A 83 8.77 1.01 -1.19
CA PRO A 83 9.77 1.51 -0.24
C PRO A 83 9.18 1.84 1.13
N MET A 84 7.94 2.33 1.17
CA MET A 84 7.23 2.57 2.43
C MET A 84 7.05 1.28 3.23
N MET A 85 6.61 0.21 2.59
CA MET A 85 6.38 -1.07 3.27
C MET A 85 7.68 -1.76 3.66
N LEU A 86 8.74 -1.61 2.87
CA LEU A 86 10.08 -2.07 3.25
C LEU A 86 10.63 -1.28 4.44
N GLY A 87 10.40 0.02 4.47
CA GLY A 87 10.73 0.87 5.62
C GLY A 87 9.95 0.48 6.88
N ALA A 88 8.66 0.20 6.75
CA ALA A 88 7.83 -0.30 7.84
C ALA A 88 8.32 -1.67 8.34
N THR A 89 8.74 -2.55 7.45
CA THR A 89 9.32 -3.85 7.79
C THR A 89 10.58 -3.66 8.65
N GLN A 90 11.49 -2.82 8.21
CA GLN A 90 12.71 -2.51 8.95
C GLN A 90 12.40 -1.84 10.31
N PHE A 91 11.49 -0.88 10.33
CA PHE A 91 11.09 -0.16 11.54
C PHE A 91 10.57 -1.10 12.63
N TRP A 92 9.67 -2.01 12.27
CA TRP A 92 9.08 -2.94 13.23
C TRP A 92 10.01 -4.11 13.58
N ALA A 93 10.84 -4.57 12.63
CA ALA A 93 11.85 -5.61 12.90
C ALA A 93 12.80 -5.21 14.02
N VAL A 94 13.28 -3.97 13.99
CA VAL A 94 14.23 -3.45 14.99
C VAL A 94 13.55 -3.22 16.34
N ARG A 95 12.28 -2.81 16.35
CA ARG A 95 11.58 -2.43 17.59
C ARG A 95 10.78 -3.55 18.24
N LYS A 96 10.22 -4.44 17.46
CA LYS A 96 9.27 -5.47 17.91
C LYS A 96 9.63 -6.89 17.46
N GLY A 97 10.69 -7.05 16.70
CA GLY A 97 11.07 -8.35 16.13
C GLY A 97 10.21 -8.75 14.94
N PHE A 98 10.15 -10.04 14.66
CA PHE A 98 9.53 -10.56 13.45
C PHE A 98 8.03 -10.82 13.58
N TYR A 99 7.59 -11.51 14.63
CA TYR A 99 6.25 -12.08 14.71
C TYR A 99 5.13 -11.04 14.84
N PHE A 100 4.05 -11.24 14.10
CA PHE A 100 2.88 -10.34 14.11
C PHE A 100 2.16 -10.31 15.47
N THR A 101 2.22 -11.40 16.24
CA THR A 101 1.67 -11.47 17.60
C THR A 101 2.29 -10.42 18.55
N GLY A 102 3.52 -10.03 18.28
CA GLY A 102 4.20 -8.93 18.98
C GLY A 102 4.20 -7.61 18.21
N ALA A 103 3.32 -7.46 17.20
CA ALA A 103 3.29 -6.32 16.28
C ALA A 103 4.61 -6.12 15.52
N GLY A 104 5.26 -7.21 15.13
CA GLY A 104 6.55 -7.21 14.45
C GLY A 104 6.48 -7.00 12.95
N ALA A 105 7.57 -7.33 12.28
CA ALA A 105 7.79 -7.09 10.86
C ALA A 105 7.06 -8.03 9.90
N GLU A 106 6.44 -9.10 10.40
CA GLU A 106 5.86 -10.16 9.55
C GLU A 106 4.81 -9.62 8.59
N LEU A 107 3.85 -8.83 9.07
CA LEU A 107 2.78 -8.27 8.23
C LEU A 107 3.30 -7.25 7.21
N PRO A 108 4.13 -6.26 7.57
CA PRO A 108 4.71 -5.37 6.57
C PRO A 108 5.55 -6.09 5.53
N LEU A 109 6.26 -7.17 5.90
CA LEU A 109 7.01 -7.97 4.95
C LEU A 109 6.11 -8.68 3.94
N VAL A 110 5.05 -9.33 4.42
CA VAL A 110 4.05 -9.98 3.54
C VAL A 110 3.43 -8.95 2.61
N TRP A 111 3.08 -7.79 3.13
CA TRP A 111 2.51 -6.71 2.32
C TRP A 111 3.50 -6.20 1.25
N SER A 112 4.79 -6.10 1.59
CA SER A 112 5.83 -5.76 0.61
C SER A 112 5.89 -6.78 -0.53
N LEU A 113 5.81 -8.07 -0.23
CA LEU A 113 5.76 -9.13 -1.25
C LEU A 113 4.49 -9.04 -2.12
N LEU A 114 3.35 -8.74 -1.54
CA LEU A 114 2.10 -8.54 -2.29
C LEU A 114 2.20 -7.34 -3.24
N LEU A 115 2.87 -6.26 -2.85
CA LEU A 115 3.13 -5.11 -3.72
C LEU A 115 4.06 -5.47 -4.88
N VAL A 116 5.09 -6.28 -4.64
CA VAL A 116 5.96 -6.81 -5.70
C VAL A 116 5.14 -7.64 -6.70
N LEU A 117 4.31 -8.55 -6.20
CA LEU A 117 3.45 -9.37 -7.06
C LEU A 117 2.48 -8.51 -7.87
N GLN A 118 1.87 -7.49 -7.27
CA GLN A 118 1.00 -6.56 -7.99
C GLN A 118 1.74 -5.79 -9.07
N ALA A 119 2.96 -5.34 -8.80
CA ALA A 119 3.80 -4.68 -9.80
C ALA A 119 4.14 -5.60 -10.98
N MET A 120 4.37 -6.88 -10.73
CA MET A 120 4.65 -7.87 -11.76
C MET A 120 3.41 -8.18 -12.61
N LEU A 121 2.26 -8.35 -11.96
CA LEU A 121 1.00 -8.76 -12.61
C LEU A 121 0.34 -7.60 -13.39
N GLY A 122 0.52 -6.36 -12.96
CA GLY A 122 -0.11 -5.18 -13.57
C GLY A 122 -1.59 -5.04 -13.23
N ASP A 123 -2.34 -4.32 -14.07
CA ASP A 123 -3.72 -3.91 -13.76
C ASP A 123 -4.75 -5.05 -13.78
N GLY A 124 -4.57 -6.04 -14.62
CA GLY A 124 -5.53 -7.12 -14.78
C GLY A 124 -6.86 -6.69 -15.45
N PRO A 125 -7.90 -7.54 -15.33
CA PRO A 125 -9.23 -7.25 -15.90
C PRO A 125 -9.96 -6.15 -15.10
N TYR A 126 -10.98 -5.57 -15.72
CA TYR A 126 -11.84 -4.52 -15.13
C TYR A 126 -11.07 -3.29 -14.64
N ARG A 127 -10.05 -2.88 -15.38
CA ARG A 127 -9.27 -1.67 -15.12
C ARG A 127 -9.90 -0.45 -15.75
N LEU A 128 -9.83 0.70 -15.08
CA LEU A 128 -10.14 1.99 -15.67
C LEU A 128 -8.95 2.45 -16.50
N ARG A 129 -9.20 2.75 -17.79
CA ARG A 129 -8.20 3.40 -18.66
C ARG A 129 -8.49 4.88 -18.68
N LEU A 130 -7.53 5.68 -18.25
CA LEU A 130 -7.56 7.11 -18.52
C LEU A 130 -7.31 7.30 -20.01
N GLN A 131 -8.34 7.65 -20.78
CA GLN A 131 -8.18 8.03 -22.17
C GLN A 131 -7.30 9.29 -22.22
N ARG A 132 -6.16 9.21 -22.90
CA ARG A 132 -5.50 10.42 -23.33
C ARG A 132 -6.45 11.13 -24.29
N ALA A 133 -6.87 12.36 -23.95
CA ALA A 133 -7.51 13.21 -24.92
C ALA A 133 -6.56 13.31 -26.13
N SER A 134 -6.98 12.78 -27.27
CA SER A 134 -6.27 12.97 -28.53
C SER A 134 -6.43 14.45 -28.88
N THR A 135 -5.38 15.23 -28.68
CA THR A 135 -5.25 16.54 -29.30
C THR A 135 -5.03 16.28 -30.79
N THR A 136 -6.13 16.38 -31.56
CA THR A 136 -6.09 16.60 -33.00
C THR A 136 -5.73 18.05 -33.27
#